data_2190e56093adbfebee8bb3b38db673ac
#
_entry.id   2190e56093adbfebee8bb3b38db673ac
#
_cell.length_a   1.000
_cell.length_b   1.000
_cell.length_c   1.000
_cell.angle_alpha   90.00
_cell.angle_beta   90.00
_cell.angle_gamma   90.00
#
_symmetry.space_group_name_H-M   'P 1'
#
loop_
_entity.id
_entity.type
_entity.pdbx_description
1 polymer ?
#
loop_
_entity_poly.entity_id
_entity_poly.type
_entity_poly.pdbx_seq_one_letter_code
_entity_poly.pdbx_strand_id
1 'polypeptide(L)'
;MSLPPDASSPAASLRSPVSGSPAGDPPARGAVYGAPSNAHGIPAAPSPHSFGGFSFPHAFGVADADSIIASRGDLDAVFPLASVTKAVAALSALVAVERRLISLEDPAGPPGSTVRHLLAHASGLPFEGGAAISPPGRRRVYSNRGFEVLGECIEAVTGVGIQEWMEETVLIPLRMSAAAIPRSPADSGEGSVRDLLALGGELLAPTLISADLHAEATSPQFPGIAGILPGYGRQRDNAWGLGVEIRDHKNPHWTGVSFSPHAFGHFGQAGSFLWVDPDAGRTGAFLGAEPFGPEHARAWPALTDAMRAM
;
A
#
# COMPACT_ATOMS: atom_id res chain seq x y z
N MET A 1 5.28 -70.97 -4.88
CA MET A 1 4.06 -71.45 -5.56
C MET A 1 3.43 -70.21 -6.20
N SER A 2 3.64 -70.13 -7.42
CA SER A 2 2.78 -69.90 -8.59
C SER A 2 2.26 -68.47 -8.79
N LEU A 3 2.91 -67.80 -9.72
CA LEU A 3 2.38 -66.90 -10.76
C LEU A 3 1.80 -67.73 -11.91
N PRO A 4 1.23 -67.17 -12.99
CA PRO A 4 0.36 -66.05 -13.35
C PRO A 4 -0.89 -66.59 -14.12
N PRO A 5 -1.54 -66.01 -15.15
CA PRO A 5 -1.17 -65.08 -16.25
C PRO A 5 -2.22 -63.97 -16.53
N ASP A 6 -1.90 -62.84 -17.15
CA ASP A 6 -1.69 -62.50 -18.56
C ASP A 6 -2.94 -62.36 -19.47
N ALA A 7 -2.89 -61.33 -20.31
CA ALA A 7 -3.64 -61.02 -21.54
C ALA A 7 -4.72 -59.93 -21.44
N SER A 8 -4.89 -58.95 -22.29
CA SER A 8 -4.35 -58.61 -23.61
C SER A 8 -4.95 -57.21 -24.01
N SER A 9 -4.15 -56.42 -24.64
CA SER A 9 -4.59 -55.28 -25.48
C SER A 9 -5.31 -55.79 -26.75
N PRO A 10 -6.08 -54.92 -27.42
CA PRO A 10 -5.56 -54.42 -28.68
C PRO A 10 -5.82 -52.95 -29.00
N ALA A 11 -4.93 -52.44 -29.81
CA ALA A 11 -4.92 -51.16 -30.49
C ALA A 11 -5.81 -51.12 -31.72
N ALA A 12 -6.22 -49.92 -32.11
CA ALA A 12 -6.43 -49.45 -33.48
C ALA A 12 -6.83 -47.95 -33.40
N SER A 13 -6.24 -47.07 -34.04
CA SER A 13 -5.71 -46.76 -35.37
C SER A 13 -6.29 -45.43 -35.87
N LEU A 14 -5.39 -44.45 -36.11
CA LEU A 14 -5.34 -43.45 -37.19
C LEU A 14 -6.53 -42.51 -37.45
N ARG A 15 -6.30 -41.19 -37.33
CA ARG A 15 -6.26 -40.22 -38.45
C ARG A 15 -5.90 -38.80 -37.95
N SER A 16 -4.81 -38.24 -38.42
CA SER A 16 -4.61 -36.81 -38.70
C SER A 16 -4.85 -36.59 -40.21
N PRO A 17 -4.90 -35.38 -40.76
CA PRO A 17 -4.57 -34.05 -40.27
C PRO A 17 -5.61 -32.99 -40.74
N VAL A 18 -5.60 -31.77 -40.18
CA VAL A 18 -5.78 -30.53 -40.95
C VAL A 18 -5.08 -29.38 -40.28
N SER A 19 -4.26 -28.70 -41.04
CA SER A 19 -3.54 -27.45 -40.81
C SER A 19 -4.51 -26.27 -40.58
N GLY A 20 -4.22 -25.46 -39.55
CA GLY A 20 -4.83 -24.14 -39.38
C GLY A 20 -3.81 -23.21 -38.69
N SER A 21 -3.44 -22.16 -39.39
CA SER A 21 -2.49 -21.11 -38.99
C SER A 21 -2.86 -20.42 -37.68
N PRO A 22 -1.89 -19.80 -36.98
CA PRO A 22 -2.13 -19.20 -35.68
C PRO A 22 -2.90 -17.90 -35.80
N ALA A 23 -4.03 -17.80 -35.12
CA ALA A 23 -4.71 -16.55 -34.86
C ALA A 23 -3.97 -15.81 -33.71
N GLY A 24 -3.65 -14.58 -33.97
CA GLY A 24 -2.93 -13.71 -33.04
C GLY A 24 -3.65 -13.51 -31.72
N ASP A 25 -2.87 -13.38 -30.65
CA ASP A 25 -3.33 -13.01 -29.33
C ASP A 25 -4.08 -11.67 -29.35
N PRO A 26 -5.25 -11.57 -28.72
CA PRO A 26 -5.89 -10.29 -28.52
C PRO A 26 -5.09 -9.47 -27.48
N PRO A 27 -5.03 -8.15 -27.64
CA PRO A 27 -4.34 -7.27 -26.67
C PRO A 27 -5.02 -7.40 -25.30
N ALA A 28 -4.23 -7.48 -24.26
CA ALA A 28 -4.66 -7.46 -22.88
C ALA A 28 -5.57 -6.24 -22.65
N ARG A 29 -6.83 -6.48 -22.41
CA ARG A 29 -7.78 -5.44 -21.98
C ARG A 29 -7.35 -5.01 -20.58
N GLY A 30 -6.93 -3.75 -20.46
CA GLY A 30 -6.75 -3.10 -19.17
C GLY A 30 -8.04 -3.26 -18.35
N ALA A 31 -7.90 -3.71 -17.13
CA ALA A 31 -8.99 -3.80 -16.18
C ALA A 31 -9.56 -2.40 -15.96
N VAL A 32 -10.70 -2.12 -16.53
CA VAL A 32 -11.52 -0.95 -16.22
C VAL A 32 -12.21 -1.26 -14.89
N TYR A 33 -11.66 -0.77 -13.79
CA TYR A 33 -12.35 -0.81 -12.51
C TYR A 33 -13.59 0.07 -12.59
N GLY A 34 -14.76 -0.56 -12.59
CA GLY A 34 -16.03 0.12 -12.42
C GLY A 34 -16.05 0.83 -11.06
N ALA A 35 -16.26 2.14 -11.07
CA ALA A 35 -16.44 2.93 -9.87
C ALA A 35 -17.63 2.40 -9.06
N PRO A 36 -17.51 2.19 -7.73
CA PRO A 36 -18.67 1.93 -6.90
C PRO A 36 -19.52 3.20 -6.84
N SER A 37 -20.80 3.07 -7.14
CA SER A 37 -21.79 4.13 -6.95
C SER A 37 -22.07 4.30 -5.45
N ASN A 38 -21.37 5.18 -4.79
CA ASN A 38 -21.69 5.64 -3.44
C ASN A 38 -22.34 7.02 -3.52
N ALA A 39 -23.67 7.04 -3.41
CA ALA A 39 -24.45 8.24 -3.19
C ALA A 39 -24.35 8.69 -1.73
N HIS A 40 -23.19 9.23 -1.34
CA HIS A 40 -23.07 10.08 -0.17
C HIS A 40 -22.63 11.45 -0.68
N GLY A 41 -23.43 12.46 -0.35
CA GLY A 41 -23.29 13.81 -0.90
C GLY A 41 -21.87 14.36 -0.72
N ILE A 42 -21.16 14.49 -1.81
CA ILE A 42 -19.88 15.20 -1.88
C ILE A 42 -20.19 16.67 -1.63
N PRO A 43 -19.57 17.34 -0.64
CA PRO A 43 -19.78 18.77 -0.43
C PRO A 43 -19.35 19.56 -1.66
N ALA A 44 -20.06 20.63 -1.97
CA ALA A 44 -19.84 21.51 -3.12
C ALA A 44 -18.40 22.00 -3.20
N ALA A 45 -17.82 21.94 -4.41
CA ALA A 45 -16.43 22.28 -4.69
C ALA A 45 -16.04 23.69 -4.24
N PRO A 46 -14.88 23.86 -3.57
CA PRO A 46 -14.28 25.18 -3.40
C PRO A 46 -13.76 25.73 -4.73
N SER A 47 -13.74 27.05 -4.87
CA SER A 47 -13.40 27.80 -6.08
C SER A 47 -12.00 27.54 -6.66
N PRO A 48 -11.76 27.83 -7.99
CA PRO A 48 -10.68 27.27 -8.82
C PRO A 48 -9.25 27.82 -8.59
N HIS A 49 -8.92 28.34 -7.44
CA HIS A 49 -7.55 28.76 -7.10
C HIS A 49 -6.90 27.81 -6.12
N SER A 50 -6.87 26.51 -6.48
CA SER A 50 -6.25 25.48 -5.66
C SER A 50 -4.73 25.48 -5.82
N PHE A 51 -4.03 25.44 -4.71
CA PHE A 51 -2.60 25.15 -4.64
C PHE A 51 -2.35 23.81 -5.32
N GLY A 52 -1.48 23.75 -6.33
CA GLY A 52 -1.25 22.55 -7.12
C GLY A 52 -1.98 22.49 -8.46
N GLY A 53 -2.95 23.35 -8.73
CA GLY A 53 -3.61 23.43 -10.05
C GLY A 53 -4.60 22.31 -10.36
N PHE A 54 -5.04 21.53 -9.35
CA PHE A 54 -6.05 20.49 -9.54
C PHE A 54 -7.45 21.10 -9.72
N SER A 55 -8.18 20.54 -10.69
CA SER A 55 -9.53 20.99 -11.05
C SER A 55 -10.64 20.29 -10.25
N PHE A 56 -10.30 19.34 -9.40
CA PHE A 56 -11.22 18.52 -8.61
C PHE A 56 -11.15 18.85 -7.12
N PRO A 57 -12.20 18.51 -6.33
CA PRO A 57 -12.20 18.65 -4.88
C PRO A 57 -11.01 17.91 -4.25
N HIS A 58 -10.26 18.61 -3.42
CA HIS A 58 -9.13 18.03 -2.69
C HIS A 58 -8.87 18.83 -1.40
N ALA A 59 -8.18 18.19 -0.48
CA ALA A 59 -7.64 18.82 0.71
C ALA A 59 -6.21 18.32 0.96
N PHE A 60 -5.40 19.14 1.58
CA PHE A 60 -4.09 18.73 2.07
C PHE A 60 -3.73 19.45 3.36
N GLY A 61 -2.80 18.87 4.09
CA GLY A 61 -2.23 19.48 5.29
C GLY A 61 -0.80 19.03 5.51
N VAL A 62 -0.08 19.85 6.28
CA VAL A 62 1.28 19.59 6.77
C VAL A 62 1.27 19.78 8.27
N ALA A 63 1.94 18.87 8.99
CA ALA A 63 2.08 18.93 10.43
C ALA A 63 3.55 18.68 10.84
N ASP A 64 3.92 19.15 12.01
CA ASP A 64 5.06 18.67 12.78
C ASP A 64 4.59 17.73 13.91
N ALA A 65 5.45 17.45 14.87
CA ALA A 65 5.10 16.58 16.00
C ALA A 65 4.00 17.16 16.90
N ASP A 66 3.80 18.47 16.88
CA ASP A 66 2.95 19.19 17.86
C ASP A 66 1.65 19.68 17.26
N SER A 67 1.63 20.05 15.98
CA SER A 67 0.49 20.76 15.37
C SER A 67 0.42 20.69 13.85
N ILE A 68 -0.77 20.97 13.32
CA ILE A 68 -0.96 21.25 11.90
C ILE A 68 -0.45 22.66 11.63
N ILE A 69 0.61 22.79 10.83
CA ILE A 69 1.30 24.06 10.52
C ILE A 69 0.78 24.73 9.26
N ALA A 70 0.23 23.96 8.33
CA ALA A 70 -0.38 24.49 7.11
C ALA A 70 -1.48 23.56 6.60
N SER A 71 -2.51 24.13 5.97
CA SER A 71 -3.58 23.33 5.41
C SER A 71 -4.33 24.06 4.31
N ARG A 72 -5.01 23.30 3.46
CA ARG A 72 -5.92 23.81 2.43
C ARG A 72 -7.06 22.83 2.18
N GLY A 73 -8.24 23.37 1.86
CA GLY A 73 -9.46 22.57 1.73
C GLY A 73 -10.08 22.22 3.08
N ASP A 74 -11.08 21.37 3.05
CA ASP A 74 -11.74 20.86 4.24
C ASP A 74 -10.96 19.66 4.77
N LEU A 75 -10.29 19.83 5.91
CA LEU A 75 -9.47 18.79 6.52
C LEU A 75 -10.29 17.64 7.10
N ASP A 76 -11.57 17.81 7.30
CA ASP A 76 -12.48 16.84 7.88
C ASP A 76 -13.33 16.12 6.83
N ALA A 77 -13.24 16.55 5.55
CA ALA A 77 -13.87 15.86 4.43
C ALA A 77 -13.29 14.45 4.26
N VAL A 78 -14.18 13.46 4.13
CA VAL A 78 -13.82 12.05 3.99
C VAL A 78 -13.61 11.71 2.52
N PHE A 79 -12.50 11.04 2.23
CA PHE A 79 -12.12 10.54 0.91
C PHE A 79 -11.66 9.08 0.99
N PRO A 80 -11.73 8.32 -0.12
CA PRO A 80 -11.10 7.01 -0.20
C PRO A 80 -9.57 7.12 -0.02
N LEU A 81 -9.01 6.27 0.80
CA LEU A 81 -7.56 6.19 1.04
C LEU A 81 -6.85 5.30 0.03
N ALA A 82 -7.57 4.33 -0.56
CA ALA A 82 -6.98 3.26 -1.36
C ALA A 82 -5.75 2.68 -0.65
N SER A 83 -4.62 2.57 -1.31
CA SER A 83 -3.43 1.92 -0.76
C SER A 83 -2.75 2.65 0.42
N VAL A 84 -3.13 3.89 0.75
CA VAL A 84 -2.69 4.52 2.01
C VAL A 84 -3.23 3.75 3.24
N THR A 85 -4.31 2.98 3.08
CA THR A 85 -4.82 1.99 4.06
C THR A 85 -3.72 1.06 4.58
N LYS A 86 -2.75 0.70 3.71
CA LYS A 86 -1.65 -0.21 4.09
C LYS A 86 -0.77 0.36 5.20
N ALA A 87 -0.63 1.67 5.31
CA ALA A 87 0.11 2.28 6.42
C ALA A 87 -0.59 2.04 7.77
N VAL A 88 -1.93 2.10 7.79
CA VAL A 88 -2.74 1.75 8.98
C VAL A 88 -2.61 0.26 9.30
N ALA A 89 -2.78 -0.60 8.29
CA ALA A 89 -2.67 -2.06 8.44
C ALA A 89 -1.28 -2.49 8.92
N ALA A 90 -0.23 -1.86 8.37
CA ALA A 90 1.14 -2.13 8.78
C ALA A 90 1.39 -1.72 10.24
N LEU A 91 0.95 -0.52 10.65
CA LEU A 91 1.09 -0.09 12.03
C LEU A 91 0.34 -1.01 12.99
N SER A 92 -0.87 -1.45 12.63
CA SER A 92 -1.64 -2.41 13.45
C SER A 92 -0.93 -3.77 13.58
N ALA A 93 -0.26 -4.24 12.52
CA ALA A 93 0.56 -5.44 12.56
C ALA A 93 1.82 -5.24 13.43
N LEU A 94 2.46 -4.07 13.35
CA LEU A 94 3.59 -3.73 14.22
C LEU A 94 3.18 -3.63 15.70
N VAL A 95 1.95 -3.18 16.00
CA VAL A 95 1.40 -3.25 17.37
C VAL A 95 1.24 -4.71 17.83
N ALA A 96 0.85 -5.64 16.95
CA ALA A 96 0.83 -7.05 17.31
C ALA A 96 2.24 -7.62 17.56
N VAL A 97 3.24 -7.16 16.79
CA VAL A 97 4.67 -7.50 17.03
C VAL A 97 5.14 -6.94 18.38
N GLU A 98 4.86 -5.67 18.68
CA GLU A 98 5.20 -5.02 19.95
C GLU A 98 4.60 -5.76 21.14
N ARG A 99 3.35 -6.21 21.00
CA ARG A 99 2.65 -7.03 22.01
C ARG A 99 3.10 -8.50 22.03
N ARG A 100 4.04 -8.90 21.15
CA ARG A 100 4.57 -10.27 21.03
C ARG A 100 3.50 -11.33 20.71
N LEU A 101 2.46 -10.94 20.01
CA LEU A 101 1.42 -11.83 19.50
C LEU A 101 1.88 -12.53 18.23
N ILE A 102 2.74 -11.88 17.45
CA ILE A 102 3.36 -12.37 16.23
C ILE A 102 4.79 -11.82 16.12
N SER A 103 5.66 -12.52 15.41
CA SER A 103 7.03 -12.07 15.10
C SER A 103 7.14 -11.68 13.63
N LEU A 104 8.02 -10.73 13.33
CA LEU A 104 8.37 -10.40 11.95
C LEU A 104 8.93 -11.60 11.17
N GLU A 105 9.52 -12.57 11.87
CA GLU A 105 10.11 -13.77 11.28
C GLU A 105 9.15 -14.97 11.25
N ASP A 106 7.92 -14.83 11.76
CA ASP A 106 6.95 -15.92 11.69
C ASP A 106 6.60 -16.23 10.25
N PRO A 107 6.52 -17.51 9.87
CA PRO A 107 6.14 -17.94 8.55
C PRO A 107 4.76 -17.39 8.16
N ALA A 108 4.67 -16.72 7.02
CA ALA A 108 3.42 -16.12 6.54
C ALA A 108 3.43 -16.03 5.00
N GLY A 109 2.35 -16.45 4.36
CA GLY A 109 2.22 -16.46 2.90
C GLY A 109 2.89 -17.67 2.24
N PRO A 110 3.55 -17.49 1.08
CA PRO A 110 4.15 -18.61 0.35
C PRO A 110 5.36 -19.20 1.09
N PRO A 111 5.74 -20.48 0.78
CA PRO A 111 6.86 -21.12 1.43
C PRO A 111 8.14 -20.28 1.44
N GLY A 112 8.75 -20.09 2.61
CA GLY A 112 9.94 -19.27 2.83
C GLY A 112 9.65 -17.77 2.99
N SER A 113 8.38 -17.33 2.93
CA SER A 113 7.96 -15.99 3.26
C SER A 113 7.66 -15.85 4.76
N THR A 114 7.79 -14.64 5.29
CA THR A 114 7.50 -14.27 6.67
C THR A 114 6.62 -13.02 6.72
N VAL A 115 6.15 -12.64 7.90
CA VAL A 115 5.44 -11.38 8.15
C VAL A 115 6.24 -10.18 7.60
N ARG A 116 7.56 -10.16 7.81
CA ARG A 116 8.46 -9.14 7.25
C ARG A 116 8.37 -9.06 5.74
N HIS A 117 8.36 -10.19 5.05
CA HIS A 117 8.23 -10.22 3.60
C HIS A 117 6.89 -9.67 3.11
N LEU A 118 5.80 -9.95 3.82
CA LEU A 118 4.46 -9.41 3.49
C LEU A 118 4.45 -7.88 3.61
N LEU A 119 4.87 -7.36 4.78
CA LEU A 119 4.94 -5.93 5.07
C LEU A 119 5.81 -5.17 4.07
N ALA A 120 6.93 -5.77 3.66
CA ALA A 120 7.88 -5.14 2.74
C ALA A 120 7.60 -5.43 1.25
N HIS A 121 6.46 -6.02 0.88
CA HIS A 121 6.16 -6.41 -0.50
C HIS A 121 7.24 -7.31 -1.14
N ALA A 122 7.88 -8.15 -0.34
CA ALA A 122 8.95 -9.05 -0.76
C ALA A 122 8.56 -10.53 -0.72
N SER A 123 7.31 -10.86 -0.45
CA SER A 123 6.81 -12.23 -0.36
C SER A 123 6.73 -12.95 -1.71
N GLY A 124 6.69 -12.19 -2.81
CA GLY A 124 6.49 -12.72 -4.16
C GLY A 124 5.03 -12.94 -4.54
N LEU A 125 4.08 -12.68 -3.63
CA LEU A 125 2.65 -12.70 -3.95
C LEU A 125 2.30 -11.66 -5.03
N PRO A 126 1.38 -11.96 -5.96
CA PRO A 126 0.93 -11.01 -6.98
C PRO A 126 0.13 -9.87 -6.38
N PHE A 127 -0.22 -8.88 -7.21
CA PHE A 127 -1.04 -7.75 -6.80
C PHE A 127 -2.37 -8.21 -6.17
N GLU A 128 -3.08 -9.12 -6.86
CA GLU A 128 -4.33 -9.72 -6.39
C GLU A 128 -4.32 -11.22 -6.60
N GLY A 129 -4.91 -11.99 -5.67
CA GLY A 129 -5.13 -13.42 -5.78
C GLY A 129 -3.88 -14.24 -6.09
N GLY A 130 -4.09 -15.50 -6.49
CA GLY A 130 -3.09 -16.32 -7.16
C GLY A 130 -1.92 -16.83 -6.33
N ALA A 131 -1.10 -17.66 -7.00
CA ALA A 131 0.15 -18.17 -6.44
C ALA A 131 1.27 -17.14 -6.54
N ALA A 132 2.31 -17.29 -5.73
CA ALA A 132 3.50 -16.45 -5.78
C ALA A 132 4.14 -16.47 -7.17
N ILE A 133 4.49 -15.31 -7.71
CA ILE A 133 5.11 -15.11 -9.03
C ILE A 133 6.63 -14.93 -8.95
N SER A 134 7.18 -14.96 -7.75
CA SER A 134 8.61 -14.87 -7.46
C SER A 134 8.90 -15.52 -6.11
N PRO A 135 10.06 -16.13 -5.93
CA PRO A 135 10.51 -16.51 -4.59
C PRO A 135 10.59 -15.30 -3.66
N PRO A 136 10.36 -15.49 -2.33
CA PRO A 136 10.52 -14.42 -1.34
C PRO A 136 11.93 -13.79 -1.39
N GLY A 137 12.00 -12.47 -1.16
CA GLY A 137 13.25 -11.73 -1.12
C GLY A 137 13.95 -11.49 -2.46
N ARG A 138 13.41 -11.97 -3.59
CA ARG A 138 14.08 -11.88 -4.90
C ARG A 138 13.80 -10.58 -5.66
N ARG A 139 12.65 -9.99 -5.44
CA ARG A 139 12.24 -8.72 -6.03
C ARG A 139 11.06 -8.12 -5.28
N ARG A 140 10.87 -6.82 -5.42
CA ARG A 140 9.73 -6.14 -4.85
C ARG A 140 8.52 -6.34 -5.75
N VAL A 141 7.52 -7.06 -5.25
CA VAL A 141 6.24 -7.28 -5.91
C VAL A 141 5.17 -6.62 -5.05
N TYR A 142 4.75 -5.42 -5.44
CA TYR A 142 3.68 -4.72 -4.74
C TYR A 142 2.40 -5.56 -4.74
N SER A 143 1.80 -5.80 -3.56
CA SER A 143 0.78 -6.83 -3.38
C SER A 143 -0.31 -6.40 -2.40
N ASN A 144 -1.56 -6.33 -2.86
CA ASN A 144 -2.74 -6.29 -2.00
C ASN A 144 -2.92 -7.64 -1.31
N ARG A 145 -2.74 -8.74 -2.07
CA ARG A 145 -2.85 -10.09 -1.50
C ARG A 145 -1.91 -10.32 -0.32
N GLY A 146 -0.71 -9.71 -0.35
CA GLY A 146 0.22 -9.77 0.77
C GLY A 146 -0.36 -9.16 2.05
N PHE A 147 -1.07 -8.06 1.96
CA PHE A 147 -1.73 -7.41 3.10
C PHE A 147 -3.01 -8.13 3.55
N GLU A 148 -3.72 -8.80 2.65
CA GLU A 148 -4.82 -9.68 3.02
C GLU A 148 -4.31 -10.88 3.83
N VAL A 149 -3.23 -11.54 3.37
CA VAL A 149 -2.58 -12.63 4.12
C VAL A 149 -2.06 -12.14 5.47
N LEU A 150 -1.51 -10.92 5.53
CA LEU A 150 -1.11 -10.30 6.80
C LEU A 150 -2.32 -10.16 7.74
N GLY A 151 -3.46 -9.70 7.24
CA GLY A 151 -4.71 -9.63 7.99
C GLY A 151 -5.14 -11.00 8.51
N GLU A 152 -5.15 -12.03 7.66
CA GLU A 152 -5.44 -13.41 8.04
C GLU A 152 -4.53 -13.91 9.17
N CYS A 153 -3.22 -13.56 9.13
CA CYS A 153 -2.28 -13.90 10.20
C CYS A 153 -2.61 -13.21 11.52
N ILE A 154 -2.96 -11.92 11.47
CA ILE A 154 -3.35 -11.15 12.66
C ILE A 154 -4.64 -11.71 13.27
N GLU A 155 -5.65 -11.99 12.45
CA GLU A 155 -6.90 -12.62 12.90
C GLU A 155 -6.64 -13.97 13.58
N ALA A 156 -5.76 -14.78 13.02
CA ALA A 156 -5.43 -16.10 13.56
C ALA A 156 -4.78 -16.05 14.95
N VAL A 157 -3.96 -15.03 15.25
CA VAL A 157 -3.25 -14.92 16.53
C VAL A 157 -4.02 -14.09 17.57
N THR A 158 -4.89 -13.17 17.13
CA THR A 158 -5.65 -12.30 18.03
C THR A 158 -7.05 -12.84 18.33
N GLY A 159 -7.63 -13.62 17.41
CA GLY A 159 -9.03 -14.02 17.46
C GLY A 159 -10.01 -12.89 17.15
N VAL A 160 -9.53 -11.74 16.71
CA VAL A 160 -10.29 -10.53 16.38
C VAL A 160 -10.21 -10.28 14.87
N GLY A 161 -11.31 -9.83 14.25
CA GLY A 161 -11.32 -9.47 12.83
C GLY A 161 -10.34 -8.34 12.54
N ILE A 162 -9.69 -8.39 11.37
CA ILE A 162 -8.61 -7.41 11.06
C ILE A 162 -9.10 -5.96 11.09
N GLN A 163 -10.34 -5.70 10.67
CA GLN A 163 -10.92 -4.36 10.70
C GLN A 163 -11.05 -3.84 12.13
N GLU A 164 -11.60 -4.65 13.01
CA GLU A 164 -11.74 -4.35 14.45
C GLU A 164 -10.37 -4.19 15.11
N TRP A 165 -9.41 -5.06 14.78
CA TRP A 165 -8.03 -4.95 15.26
C TRP A 165 -7.38 -3.62 14.84
N MET A 166 -7.53 -3.21 13.58
CA MET A 166 -7.00 -1.92 13.07
C MET A 166 -7.69 -0.74 13.77
N GLU A 167 -9.00 -0.82 13.99
CA GLU A 167 -9.76 0.20 14.71
C GLU A 167 -9.27 0.36 16.14
N GLU A 168 -9.19 -0.74 16.90
CA GLU A 168 -8.78 -0.73 18.31
C GLU A 168 -7.32 -0.36 18.54
N THR A 169 -6.43 -0.73 17.61
CA THR A 169 -4.99 -0.57 17.79
C THR A 169 -4.39 0.67 17.14
N VAL A 170 -5.10 1.26 16.17
CA VAL A 170 -4.60 2.43 15.43
C VAL A 170 -5.64 3.55 15.40
N LEU A 171 -6.87 3.31 14.87
CA LEU A 171 -7.79 4.43 14.63
C LEU A 171 -8.23 5.10 15.95
N ILE A 172 -8.65 4.33 16.93
CA ILE A 172 -9.10 4.85 18.23
C ILE A 172 -7.95 5.53 18.99
N PRO A 173 -6.78 4.89 19.19
CA PRO A 173 -5.66 5.52 19.90
C PRO A 173 -5.20 6.84 19.26
N LEU A 174 -5.17 6.93 17.94
CA LEU A 174 -4.77 8.12 17.20
C LEU A 174 -5.93 9.11 16.98
N ARG A 175 -7.12 8.81 17.50
CA ARG A 175 -8.33 9.64 17.34
C ARG A 175 -8.68 9.94 15.88
N MET A 176 -8.47 8.99 15.00
CA MET A 176 -8.80 9.06 13.57
C MET A 176 -10.32 8.85 13.39
N SER A 177 -11.10 9.83 13.84
CA SER A 177 -12.54 9.68 14.05
C SER A 177 -13.38 9.65 12.77
N ALA A 178 -12.82 10.11 11.66
CA ALA A 178 -13.47 10.05 10.34
C ALA A 178 -12.97 8.86 9.50
N ALA A 179 -11.96 8.11 9.99
CA ALA A 179 -11.40 6.97 9.29
C ALA A 179 -12.19 5.69 9.55
N ALA A 180 -12.32 4.85 8.52
CA ALA A 180 -12.89 3.52 8.60
C ALA A 180 -12.22 2.56 7.61
N ILE A 181 -12.18 1.27 7.95
CA ILE A 181 -11.63 0.22 7.08
C ILE A 181 -12.73 -0.83 6.87
N PRO A 182 -13.63 -0.64 5.90
CA PRO A 182 -14.86 -1.45 5.82
C PRO A 182 -14.65 -2.87 5.30
N ARG A 183 -13.53 -3.18 4.64
CA ARG A 183 -13.31 -4.49 3.98
C ARG A 183 -11.85 -4.94 4.05
N SER A 184 -11.10 -4.73 2.97
CA SER A 184 -9.71 -5.17 2.84
C SER A 184 -8.73 -4.27 3.59
N PRO A 185 -7.79 -4.82 4.38
CA PRO A 185 -6.73 -4.04 5.02
C PRO A 185 -5.73 -3.48 3.99
N ALA A 186 -5.85 -3.89 2.73
CA ALA A 186 -4.95 -3.45 1.67
C ALA A 186 -5.35 -2.10 1.07
N ASP A 187 -6.66 -1.79 0.91
CA ASP A 187 -7.05 -0.66 0.07
C ASP A 187 -8.47 -0.11 0.31
N SER A 188 -9.22 -0.64 1.26
CA SER A 188 -10.63 -0.25 1.44
C SER A 188 -10.84 0.92 2.39
N GLY A 189 -9.78 1.50 2.94
CA GLY A 189 -9.88 2.59 3.89
C GLY A 189 -10.48 3.86 3.30
N GLU A 190 -11.19 4.58 4.15
CA GLU A 190 -11.63 5.95 3.94
C GLU A 190 -11.24 6.79 5.16
N GLY A 191 -11.11 8.09 4.99
CA GLY A 191 -10.72 8.98 6.09
C GLY A 191 -10.47 10.41 5.62
N SER A 192 -10.10 11.26 6.53
CA SER A 192 -9.85 12.67 6.33
C SER A 192 -8.35 13.02 6.31
N VAL A 193 -8.02 14.22 5.85
CA VAL A 193 -6.64 14.73 5.95
C VAL A 193 -6.20 14.82 7.41
N ARG A 194 -7.11 15.20 8.32
CA ARG A 194 -6.83 15.26 9.76
C ARG A 194 -6.44 13.89 10.31
N ASP A 195 -7.15 12.83 9.92
CA ASP A 195 -6.83 11.47 10.32
C ASP A 195 -5.44 11.04 9.82
N LEU A 196 -5.14 11.32 8.54
CA LEU A 196 -3.84 10.99 7.97
C LEU A 196 -2.69 11.79 8.61
N LEU A 197 -2.92 13.04 9.02
CA LEU A 197 -1.91 13.81 9.76
C LEU A 197 -1.69 13.25 11.16
N ALA A 198 -2.72 12.72 11.82
CA ALA A 198 -2.56 12.02 13.09
C ALA A 198 -1.75 10.73 12.93
N LEU A 199 -2.03 9.95 11.89
CA LEU A 199 -1.20 8.79 11.52
C LEU A 199 0.24 9.19 11.19
N GLY A 200 0.42 10.27 10.41
CA GLY A 200 1.74 10.80 10.06
C GLY A 200 2.53 11.28 11.28
N GLY A 201 1.85 11.89 12.27
CA GLY A 201 2.43 12.29 13.55
C GLY A 201 2.93 11.08 14.35
N GLU A 202 2.15 10.00 14.42
CA GLU A 202 2.57 8.74 15.03
C GLU A 202 3.77 8.11 14.31
N LEU A 203 3.79 8.16 12.98
CA LEU A 203 4.91 7.67 12.19
C LEU A 203 6.14 8.58 12.25
N LEU A 204 6.01 9.83 12.65
CA LEU A 204 7.12 10.76 12.89
C LEU A 204 7.69 10.61 14.31
N ALA A 205 6.82 10.44 15.30
CA ALA A 205 7.15 10.33 16.72
C ALA A 205 6.32 9.21 17.37
N PRO A 206 6.80 7.95 17.33
CA PRO A 206 6.01 6.78 17.68
C PRO A 206 5.62 6.72 19.16
N THR A 207 4.36 6.36 19.41
CA THR A 207 3.82 6.15 20.76
C THR A 207 3.15 4.77 20.91
N LEU A 208 2.74 4.14 19.82
CA LEU A 208 2.06 2.85 19.80
C LEU A 208 3.03 1.66 19.75
N ILE A 209 4.25 1.90 19.28
CA ILE A 209 5.34 0.92 19.18
C ILE A 209 6.63 1.51 19.73
N SER A 210 7.57 0.65 20.10
CA SER A 210 8.90 1.09 20.60
C SER A 210 9.71 1.82 19.53
N ALA A 211 10.61 2.69 19.96
CA ALA A 211 11.52 3.40 19.06
C ALA A 211 12.39 2.45 18.22
N ASP A 212 12.80 1.31 18.78
CA ASP A 212 13.59 0.30 18.08
C ASP A 212 12.79 -0.35 16.95
N LEU A 213 11.54 -0.77 17.22
CA LEU A 213 10.68 -1.35 16.20
C LEU A 213 10.30 -0.32 15.12
N HIS A 214 10.08 0.93 15.52
CA HIS A 214 9.85 2.02 14.56
C HIS A 214 11.07 2.27 13.66
N ALA A 215 12.27 2.32 14.21
CA ALA A 215 13.50 2.49 13.45
C ALA A 215 13.69 1.33 12.45
N GLU A 216 13.38 0.10 12.87
CA GLU A 216 13.38 -1.06 11.97
C GLU A 216 12.32 -0.92 10.88
N ALA A 217 11.10 -0.51 11.23
CA ALA A 217 9.98 -0.38 10.30
C ALA A 217 10.20 0.69 9.22
N THR A 218 10.92 1.75 9.55
CA THR A 218 11.23 2.87 8.64
C THR A 218 12.60 2.73 7.96
N SER A 219 13.28 1.60 8.14
CA SER A 219 14.55 1.26 7.46
C SER A 219 14.31 0.33 6.26
N PRO A 220 15.17 0.39 5.21
CA PRO A 220 15.03 -0.49 4.05
C PRO A 220 15.08 -1.97 4.41
N GLN A 221 14.00 -2.67 4.12
CA GLN A 221 13.93 -4.12 4.21
C GLN A 221 14.33 -4.75 2.88
N PHE A 222 15.12 -5.83 2.92
CA PHE A 222 15.61 -6.48 1.70
C PHE A 222 16.21 -5.47 0.70
N PRO A 223 17.30 -4.76 1.05
CA PRO A 223 17.91 -3.73 0.18
C PRO A 223 18.43 -4.34 -1.12
N GLY A 224 18.52 -3.52 -2.17
CA GLY A 224 19.05 -3.93 -3.48
C GLY A 224 18.06 -4.69 -4.36
N ILE A 225 16.82 -4.95 -3.94
CA ILE A 225 15.85 -5.63 -4.79
C ILE A 225 15.06 -4.66 -5.67
N ALA A 226 15.03 -5.00 -6.98
CA ALA A 226 14.31 -4.20 -7.96
C ALA A 226 12.80 -4.40 -7.86
N GLY A 227 12.06 -3.37 -8.27
CA GLY A 227 10.61 -3.40 -8.35
C GLY A 227 10.04 -2.33 -9.26
N ILE A 228 8.72 -2.26 -9.33
CA ILE A 228 7.98 -1.23 -10.05
C ILE A 228 7.35 -0.30 -9.02
N LEU A 229 7.57 1.01 -9.19
CA LEU A 229 6.83 2.04 -8.49
C LEU A 229 5.66 2.45 -9.40
N PRO A 230 4.40 2.19 -9.02
CA PRO A 230 3.25 2.50 -9.87
C PRO A 230 3.25 3.96 -10.33
N GLY A 231 3.05 4.21 -11.62
CA GLY A 231 3.07 5.56 -12.20
C GLY A 231 4.47 6.16 -12.42
N TYR A 232 5.53 5.59 -11.83
CA TYR A 232 6.91 6.12 -11.87
C TYR A 232 7.93 5.10 -12.40
N GLY A 233 7.46 3.90 -12.78
CA GLY A 233 8.26 2.93 -13.50
C GLY A 233 9.18 2.07 -12.64
N ARG A 234 10.14 1.41 -13.31
CA ARG A 234 11.05 0.46 -12.69
C ARG A 234 12.14 1.17 -11.87
N GLN A 235 12.29 0.73 -10.63
CA GLN A 235 13.39 1.12 -9.74
C GLN A 235 14.38 -0.04 -9.62
N ARG A 236 15.68 0.24 -9.67
CA ARG A 236 16.75 -0.77 -9.53
C ARG A 236 16.85 -1.25 -8.08
N ASP A 237 16.76 -0.33 -7.14
CA ASP A 237 16.49 -0.55 -5.75
C ASP A 237 15.14 0.11 -5.42
N ASN A 238 14.16 -0.71 -5.10
CA ASN A 238 12.84 -0.23 -4.71
C ASN A 238 12.70 -0.34 -3.20
N ALA A 239 13.35 0.58 -2.48
CA ALA A 239 13.42 0.59 -1.03
C ALA A 239 12.03 0.68 -0.39
N TRP A 240 11.77 -0.23 0.54
CA TRP A 240 10.56 -0.29 1.36
C TRP A 240 10.93 -0.64 2.79
N GLY A 241 10.26 -0.01 3.74
CA GLY A 241 10.22 -0.43 5.13
C GLY A 241 9.12 -1.48 5.38
N LEU A 242 8.65 -1.57 6.61
CA LEU A 242 7.54 -2.43 6.99
C LEU A 242 6.21 -1.68 6.77
N GLY A 243 5.66 -1.80 5.57
CA GLY A 243 4.37 -1.21 5.18
C GLY A 243 4.42 0.21 4.63
N VAL A 244 5.60 0.80 4.53
CA VAL A 244 5.81 2.13 3.96
C VAL A 244 6.86 2.09 2.85
N GLU A 245 6.65 2.88 1.81
CA GLU A 245 7.64 3.11 0.79
C GLU A 245 8.69 4.08 1.31
N ILE A 246 9.98 3.77 1.15
CA ILE A 246 11.09 4.68 1.47
C ILE A 246 11.53 5.39 0.20
N ARG A 247 11.64 6.72 0.27
CA ARG A 247 12.04 7.53 -0.89
C ARG A 247 13.40 7.11 -1.42
N ASP A 248 14.37 7.00 -0.53
CA ASP A 248 15.76 6.70 -0.93
C ASP A 248 16.21 7.59 -2.10
N HIS A 249 16.91 7.05 -3.08
CA HIS A 249 17.37 7.74 -4.29
C HIS A 249 16.51 7.48 -5.53
N LYS A 250 15.24 7.09 -5.34
CA LYS A 250 14.31 6.82 -6.46
C LYS A 250 14.09 8.07 -7.32
N ASN A 251 14.16 7.88 -8.62
CA ASN A 251 13.90 8.92 -9.61
C ASN A 251 13.43 8.28 -10.93
N PRO A 252 12.22 8.59 -11.44
CA PRO A 252 11.26 9.54 -10.86
C PRO A 252 10.57 9.01 -9.58
N HIS A 253 9.99 9.91 -8.80
CA HIS A 253 9.28 9.62 -7.55
C HIS A 253 8.08 10.56 -7.38
N TRP A 254 7.09 10.17 -6.58
CA TRP A 254 5.90 10.98 -6.29
C TRP A 254 6.16 12.12 -5.31
N THR A 255 7.16 12.03 -4.44
CA THR A 255 7.65 13.17 -3.68
C THR A 255 8.67 13.96 -4.51
N GLY A 256 8.80 15.25 -4.19
CA GLY A 256 9.73 16.13 -4.86
C GLY A 256 11.20 15.89 -4.53
N VAL A 257 12.06 16.69 -5.14
CA VAL A 257 13.52 16.54 -5.03
C VAL A 257 14.09 17.07 -3.73
N SER A 258 13.33 17.90 -2.99
CA SER A 258 13.77 18.47 -1.71
C SER A 258 13.71 17.46 -0.54
N PHE A 259 13.01 16.34 -0.73
CA PHE A 259 12.88 15.33 0.32
C PHE A 259 14.17 14.61 0.62
N SER A 260 14.36 14.27 1.90
CA SER A 260 15.50 13.45 2.32
C SER A 260 15.38 12.02 1.77
N PRO A 261 16.49 11.29 1.64
CA PRO A 261 16.46 9.85 1.33
C PRO A 261 15.72 9.02 2.40
N HIS A 262 15.64 9.54 3.64
CA HIS A 262 14.97 8.88 4.77
C HIS A 262 13.45 9.11 4.78
N ALA A 263 12.95 10.01 3.94
CA ALA A 263 11.53 10.24 3.82
C ALA A 263 10.81 8.96 3.38
N PHE A 264 9.64 8.73 3.94
CA PHE A 264 8.83 7.54 3.66
C PHE A 264 7.34 7.86 3.65
N GLY A 265 6.54 6.94 3.20
CA GLY A 265 5.10 7.12 3.15
C GLY A 265 4.41 6.12 2.24
N HIS A 266 3.25 6.51 1.76
CA HIS A 266 2.46 5.72 0.82
C HIS A 266 1.56 6.62 0.00
N PHE A 267 1.29 6.25 -1.26
CA PHE A 267 0.24 6.86 -2.05
C PHE A 267 -0.80 5.82 -2.49
N GLY A 268 -1.99 6.28 -2.82
CA GLY A 268 -3.12 5.44 -3.19
C GLY A 268 -3.70 5.77 -4.56
N GLN A 269 -4.26 4.74 -5.19
CA GLN A 269 -4.92 4.86 -6.50
C GLN A 269 -6.15 5.79 -6.47
N ALA A 270 -6.67 6.13 -5.29
CA ALA A 270 -7.75 7.11 -5.12
C ALA A 270 -7.30 8.57 -5.28
N GLY A 271 -6.02 8.85 -5.57
CA GLY A 271 -5.49 10.21 -5.58
C GLY A 271 -5.17 10.73 -4.18
N SER A 272 -4.62 9.86 -3.34
CA SER A 272 -4.29 10.10 -1.95
C SER A 272 -2.81 9.88 -1.68
N PHE A 273 -2.24 10.60 -0.73
CA PHE A 273 -0.92 10.27 -0.19
C PHE A 273 -0.77 10.69 1.27
N LEU A 274 0.16 10.01 1.94
CA LEU A 274 0.76 10.38 3.22
C LEU A 274 2.27 10.27 3.07
N TRP A 275 3.01 11.32 3.47
CA TRP A 275 4.47 11.29 3.57
C TRP A 275 4.92 11.73 4.95
N VAL A 276 6.07 11.20 5.38
CA VAL A 276 6.82 11.60 6.57
C VAL A 276 8.26 11.87 6.16
N ASP A 277 8.81 12.99 6.52
CA ASP A 277 10.23 13.33 6.35
C ASP A 277 10.84 13.59 7.74
N PRO A 278 11.50 12.59 8.33
CA PRO A 278 12.07 12.71 9.68
C PRO A 278 13.18 13.75 9.75
N ASP A 279 13.95 13.96 8.67
CA ASP A 279 15.02 14.95 8.63
C ASP A 279 14.48 16.39 8.67
N ALA A 280 13.24 16.57 8.17
CA ALA A 280 12.53 17.86 8.24
C ALA A 280 11.66 18.00 9.49
N GLY A 281 11.43 16.90 10.24
CA GLY A 281 10.46 16.86 11.33
C GLY A 281 9.03 17.15 10.86
N ARG A 282 8.65 16.68 9.69
CA ARG A 282 7.40 17.02 9.01
C ARG A 282 6.66 15.78 8.51
N THR A 283 5.34 15.89 8.51
CA THR A 283 4.45 14.97 7.80
C THR A 283 3.44 15.74 6.96
N GLY A 284 2.97 15.16 5.86
CA GLY A 284 1.94 15.78 5.04
C GLY A 284 1.04 14.77 4.37
N ALA A 285 -0.22 15.15 4.23
CA ALA A 285 -1.25 14.34 3.61
C ALA A 285 -2.01 15.12 2.54
N PHE A 286 -2.43 14.43 1.50
CA PHE A 286 -3.28 14.93 0.43
C PHE A 286 -4.37 13.89 0.13
N LEU A 287 -5.59 14.36 0.00
CA LEU A 287 -6.73 13.57 -0.42
C LEU A 287 -7.48 14.30 -1.55
N GLY A 288 -7.84 13.59 -2.60
CA GLY A 288 -8.55 14.13 -3.75
C GLY A 288 -9.71 13.26 -4.20
N ALA A 289 -10.65 13.86 -4.90
CA ALA A 289 -11.85 13.18 -5.40
C ALA A 289 -11.61 12.40 -6.72
N GLU A 290 -10.47 12.62 -7.37
CA GLU A 290 -10.15 11.96 -8.63
C GLU A 290 -9.09 10.87 -8.43
N PRO A 291 -9.24 9.71 -9.10
CA PRO A 291 -8.24 8.64 -9.05
C PRO A 291 -6.87 9.09 -9.55
N PHE A 292 -5.81 8.51 -8.99
CA PHE A 292 -4.44 8.79 -9.40
C PHE A 292 -4.26 8.58 -10.92
N GLY A 293 -3.72 9.58 -11.56
CA GLY A 293 -3.49 9.59 -13.01
C GLY A 293 -2.36 10.52 -13.41
N PRO A 294 -2.23 10.81 -14.73
CA PRO A 294 -1.13 11.63 -15.27
C PRO A 294 -1.05 13.05 -14.68
N GLU A 295 -2.17 13.63 -14.27
CA GLU A 295 -2.20 14.94 -13.62
C GLU A 295 -1.51 14.88 -12.25
N HIS A 296 -1.85 13.88 -11.42
CA HIS A 296 -1.20 13.65 -10.13
C HIS A 296 0.29 13.38 -10.30
N ALA A 297 0.67 12.45 -11.19
CA ALA A 297 2.06 12.08 -11.41
C ALA A 297 2.93 13.28 -11.82
N ARG A 298 2.36 14.23 -12.56
CA ARG A 298 3.04 15.47 -12.97
C ARG A 298 3.09 16.52 -11.86
N ALA A 299 2.01 16.67 -11.09
CA ALA A 299 1.86 17.78 -10.13
C ALA A 299 2.42 17.45 -8.74
N TRP A 300 2.33 16.20 -8.29
CA TRP A 300 2.70 15.80 -6.93
C TRP A 300 4.15 16.11 -6.54
N PRO A 301 5.18 15.90 -7.39
CA PRO A 301 6.55 16.25 -6.99
C PRO A 301 6.71 17.72 -6.59
N ALA A 302 6.15 18.64 -7.37
CA ALA A 302 6.20 20.07 -7.06
C ALA A 302 5.30 20.44 -5.88
N LEU A 303 4.12 19.83 -5.76
CA LEU A 303 3.21 20.04 -4.63
C LEU A 303 3.85 19.60 -3.32
N THR A 304 4.44 18.40 -3.29
CA THR A 304 5.05 17.86 -2.07
C THR A 304 6.29 18.66 -1.66
N ASP A 305 7.11 19.14 -2.61
CA ASP A 305 8.21 20.07 -2.32
C ASP A 305 7.69 21.37 -1.69
N ALA A 306 6.60 21.93 -2.22
CA ALA A 306 5.98 23.13 -1.67
C ALA A 306 5.38 22.87 -0.26
N MET A 307 4.73 21.73 -0.05
CA MET A 307 4.20 21.32 1.27
C MET A 307 5.32 21.15 2.29
N ARG A 308 6.42 20.52 1.90
CA ARG A 308 7.58 20.30 2.78
C ARG A 308 8.25 21.61 3.21
N ALA A 309 8.18 22.64 2.37
CA ALA A 309 8.77 23.96 2.62
C ALA A 309 7.91 24.87 3.51
N MET A 310 6.67 24.47 3.83
CA MET A 310 5.78 25.19 4.76
C MET A 310 6.22 24.99 6.21
#